data_fcd82f6062ba5bd255c8f46aaf60f388
#
_entry.id   fcd82f6062ba5bd255c8f46aaf60f388
#
_cell.length_a   1.000
_cell.length_b   1.000
_cell.length_c   1.000
_cell.angle_alpha   90.00
_cell.angle_beta   90.00
_cell.angle_gamma   90.00
#
_symmetry.space_group_name_H-M   'P 1'
#
loop_
_entity.id
_entity.type
_entity.pdbx_description
1 polymer ?
#
loop_
_entity_poly.entity_id
_entity_poly.type
_entity_poly.pdbx_seq_one_letter_code
_entity_poly.pdbx_strand_id
1 'polypeptide(L)'
;MGNFETVLTLLVGVTFLALVARRFQLPTPALLVAGGLLVALVPGLPIVRFDPQLVFLVFIPPLLYRASLLASYRDVRANIRPILSLGVGHVLFATIVVAWVAHYAVPGLPWASAFALGAVVSPPDVAAATAFLRRLPLPRRVVTILEGESMINDAAAIVAYRMAVAAAVTGTFSLGDAGLRFLWMGAGGVAVGLAVGWLMGTLRRHIHDPEVENTISLLSGYAAYLPAERLGVSGILAVFAMGIYLGRVGPRFVAADTRVQNVGMWDVVVFVLEGLIFVLTGLALRPIVEGLSGAAALELARAAVLVSLAVIIARLVWVYVAGNFRWLLGPWLRPREARPRWQVLTISGWAGLRGGVTLILAASIPTVTAAGAPFPGRDTIIALSYAVILVTLLGQGFTLASLLRWLNLRETGDDERREELAARINASEAALARLEQLASEPWMHAGALSHTRDRYRLRTRHLRGHADGLLEDPIEAKSIAHLRLARELLAVERQELLRMRDNGAISDAVMRRVQQELDYEELLLHHE
;
A
#
# COMPACT_ATOMS: atom_id res chain seq x y z
N MET A 1 0.01 8.88 -32.89
CA MET A 1 0.09 7.48 -32.44
C MET A 1 0.87 7.30 -31.13
N GLY A 2 1.72 8.22 -30.69
CA GLY A 2 2.70 8.02 -29.61
C GLY A 2 2.20 7.61 -28.22
N ASN A 3 1.18 8.24 -27.66
CA ASN A 3 0.89 8.06 -26.23
C ASN A 3 0.14 6.76 -25.87
N PHE A 4 -0.79 6.32 -26.71
CA PHE A 4 -1.56 5.10 -26.46
C PHE A 4 -0.71 3.83 -26.64
N GLU A 5 0.06 3.74 -27.72
CA GLU A 5 0.98 2.62 -27.98
C GLU A 5 2.03 2.50 -26.87
N THR A 6 2.52 3.64 -26.38
CA THR A 6 3.47 3.66 -25.25
C THR A 6 2.85 3.09 -23.98
N VAL A 7 1.63 3.51 -23.62
CA VAL A 7 0.93 2.99 -22.43
C VAL A 7 0.67 1.49 -22.57
N LEU A 8 0.22 1.03 -23.74
CA LEU A 8 -0.02 -0.39 -23.99
C LEU A 8 1.28 -1.22 -23.86
N THR A 9 2.36 -0.73 -24.47
CA THR A 9 3.68 -1.39 -24.38
C THR A 9 4.18 -1.47 -22.95
N LEU A 10 3.99 -0.40 -22.16
CA LEU A 10 4.35 -0.38 -20.74
C LEU A 10 3.52 -1.38 -19.95
N LEU A 11 2.22 -1.50 -20.21
CA LEU A 11 1.35 -2.48 -19.54
C LEU A 11 1.76 -3.93 -19.85
N VAL A 12 2.10 -4.22 -21.10
CA VAL A 12 2.64 -5.53 -21.51
C VAL A 12 3.97 -5.79 -20.79
N GLY A 13 4.87 -4.80 -20.77
CA GLY A 13 6.13 -4.89 -20.05
C GLY A 13 5.98 -5.12 -18.55
N VAL A 14 5.07 -4.39 -17.90
CA VAL A 14 4.73 -4.58 -16.47
C VAL A 14 4.24 -6.00 -16.22
N THR A 15 3.30 -6.48 -17.06
CA THR A 15 2.75 -7.83 -16.90
C THR A 15 3.81 -8.91 -17.07
N PHE A 16 4.66 -8.79 -18.09
CA PHE A 16 5.76 -9.73 -18.34
C PHE A 16 6.76 -9.73 -17.17
N LEU A 17 7.25 -8.56 -16.75
CA LEU A 17 8.21 -8.46 -15.64
C LEU A 17 7.61 -8.94 -14.32
N ALA A 18 6.32 -8.70 -14.08
CA ALA A 18 5.65 -9.22 -12.89
C ALA A 18 5.54 -10.75 -12.90
N LEU A 19 5.30 -11.38 -14.06
CA LEU A 19 5.33 -12.84 -14.21
C LEU A 19 6.73 -13.40 -13.90
N VAL A 20 7.77 -12.76 -14.44
CA VAL A 20 9.18 -13.11 -14.15
C VAL A 20 9.48 -12.97 -12.66
N ALA A 21 9.08 -11.85 -12.03
CA ALA A 21 9.27 -11.62 -10.60
C ALA A 21 8.62 -12.71 -9.75
N ARG A 22 7.38 -13.11 -10.09
CA ARG A 22 6.67 -14.18 -9.38
C ARG A 22 7.32 -15.54 -9.59
N ARG A 23 7.76 -15.85 -10.80
CA ARG A 23 8.42 -17.13 -11.14
C ARG A 23 9.73 -17.34 -10.39
N PHE A 24 10.53 -16.27 -10.24
CA PHE A 24 11.83 -16.30 -9.59
C PHE A 24 11.81 -15.81 -8.14
N GLN A 25 10.62 -15.53 -7.59
CA GLN A 25 10.44 -15.03 -6.22
C GLN A 25 11.23 -13.73 -5.93
N LEU A 26 11.39 -12.89 -6.96
CA LEU A 26 12.07 -11.59 -6.86
C LEU A 26 11.12 -10.49 -6.37
N PRO A 27 11.63 -9.42 -5.73
CA PRO A 27 10.84 -8.25 -5.39
C PRO A 27 10.29 -7.57 -6.65
N THR A 28 8.97 -7.65 -6.87
CA THR A 28 8.32 -7.09 -8.07
C THR A 28 8.66 -5.61 -8.32
N PRO A 29 8.61 -4.71 -7.32
CA PRO A 29 8.97 -3.31 -7.52
C PRO A 29 10.41 -3.11 -8.03
N ALA A 30 11.37 -3.80 -7.42
CA ALA A 30 12.78 -3.70 -7.81
C ALA A 30 13.01 -4.20 -9.25
N LEU A 31 12.35 -5.31 -9.64
CA LEU A 31 12.47 -5.85 -10.99
C LEU A 31 11.82 -4.93 -12.04
N LEU A 32 10.69 -4.30 -11.71
CA LEU A 32 10.02 -3.34 -12.59
C LEU A 32 10.88 -2.09 -12.82
N VAL A 33 11.49 -1.55 -11.77
CA VAL A 33 12.44 -0.43 -11.90
C VAL A 33 13.68 -0.84 -12.70
N ALA A 34 14.26 -2.01 -12.43
CA ALA A 34 15.39 -2.52 -13.20
C ALA A 34 15.03 -2.73 -14.68
N GLY A 35 13.86 -3.26 -14.97
CA GLY A 35 13.36 -3.41 -16.34
C GLY A 35 13.16 -2.08 -17.05
N GLY A 36 12.53 -1.09 -16.39
CA GLY A 36 12.42 0.28 -16.91
C GLY A 36 13.77 0.92 -17.15
N LEU A 37 14.74 0.71 -16.26
CA LEU A 37 16.12 1.17 -16.39
C LEU A 37 16.80 0.56 -17.63
N LEU A 38 16.69 -0.75 -17.83
CA LEU A 38 17.25 -1.43 -19.00
C LEU A 38 16.65 -0.91 -20.30
N VAL A 39 15.33 -0.70 -20.32
CA VAL A 39 14.65 -0.09 -21.49
C VAL A 39 15.12 1.35 -21.72
N ALA A 40 15.35 2.14 -20.67
CA ALA A 40 15.88 3.50 -20.77
C ALA A 40 17.26 3.57 -21.41
N LEU A 41 18.08 2.53 -21.26
CA LEU A 41 19.43 2.46 -21.85
C LEU A 41 19.45 2.05 -23.33
N VAL A 42 18.32 1.61 -23.91
CA VAL A 42 18.25 1.22 -25.33
C VAL A 42 18.26 2.47 -26.20
N PRO A 43 19.26 2.62 -27.11
CA PRO A 43 19.32 3.76 -28.02
C PRO A 43 18.14 3.76 -29.01
N GLY A 44 17.60 4.95 -29.32
CA GLY A 44 16.55 5.11 -30.33
C GLY A 44 15.12 4.99 -29.81
N LEU A 45 14.90 4.60 -28.55
CA LEU A 45 13.57 4.66 -27.97
C LEU A 45 13.17 6.10 -27.62
N PRO A 46 11.90 6.50 -27.81
CA PRO A 46 11.42 7.83 -27.45
C PRO A 46 11.55 8.07 -25.96
N ILE A 47 12.00 9.29 -25.57
CA ILE A 47 12.03 9.71 -24.17
C ILE A 47 10.60 9.93 -23.72
N VAL A 48 10.16 9.12 -22.78
CA VAL A 48 8.83 9.27 -22.18
C VAL A 48 8.88 10.42 -21.17
N ARG A 49 8.32 11.56 -21.54
CA ARG A 49 8.18 12.71 -20.64
C ARG A 49 6.81 12.66 -19.99
N PHE A 50 6.79 12.65 -18.69
CA PHE A 50 5.56 12.68 -17.89
C PHE A 50 5.38 14.06 -17.28
N ASP A 51 4.14 14.53 -17.29
CA ASP A 51 3.76 15.65 -16.44
C ASP A 51 3.67 15.13 -14.99
N PRO A 52 4.54 15.62 -14.08
CA PRO A 52 4.55 15.16 -12.69
C PRO A 52 3.21 15.39 -11.99
N GLN A 53 2.47 16.44 -12.35
CA GLN A 53 1.17 16.75 -11.75
C GLN A 53 0.11 15.73 -12.17
N LEU A 54 0.10 15.32 -13.44
CA LEU A 54 -0.79 14.27 -13.93
C LEU A 54 -0.45 12.92 -13.30
N VAL A 55 0.84 12.57 -13.22
CA VAL A 55 1.26 11.33 -12.56
C VAL A 55 0.82 11.33 -11.11
N PHE A 56 1.05 12.43 -10.38
CA PHE A 56 0.61 12.55 -8.99
C PHE A 56 -0.90 12.37 -8.85
N LEU A 57 -1.67 13.05 -9.68
CA LEU A 57 -3.13 13.01 -9.64
C LEU A 57 -3.69 11.62 -10.00
N VAL A 58 -3.12 10.95 -11.00
CA VAL A 58 -3.62 9.64 -11.47
C VAL A 58 -3.29 8.53 -10.49
N PHE A 59 -2.11 8.54 -9.88
CA PHE A 59 -1.61 7.40 -9.10
C PHE A 59 -1.92 7.52 -7.60
N ILE A 60 -1.70 8.69 -7.00
CA ILE A 60 -1.71 8.80 -5.53
C ILE A 60 -3.12 8.65 -4.93
N PRO A 61 -4.18 9.35 -5.39
CA PRO A 61 -5.48 9.26 -4.74
C PRO A 61 -6.08 7.84 -4.73
N PRO A 62 -6.07 7.04 -5.82
CA PRO A 62 -6.63 5.69 -5.78
C PRO A 62 -5.77 4.73 -4.96
N LEU A 63 -4.43 4.76 -5.06
CA LEU A 63 -3.55 3.89 -4.29
C LEU A 63 -3.70 4.13 -2.79
N LEU A 64 -3.70 5.40 -2.39
CA LEU A 64 -3.84 5.80 -1.00
C LEU A 64 -5.24 5.47 -0.46
N TYR A 65 -6.29 5.68 -1.26
CA TYR A 65 -7.65 5.32 -0.88
C TYR A 65 -7.78 3.82 -0.61
N ARG A 66 -7.28 2.97 -1.52
CA ARG A 66 -7.30 1.51 -1.32
C ARG A 66 -6.55 1.09 -0.06
N ALA A 67 -5.35 1.62 0.15
CA ALA A 67 -4.56 1.34 1.35
C ALA A 67 -5.30 1.77 2.62
N SER A 68 -5.88 2.97 2.62
CA SER A 68 -6.62 3.52 3.77
C SER A 68 -7.93 2.79 4.06
N LEU A 69 -8.62 2.33 3.01
CA LEU A 69 -9.87 1.55 3.13
C LEU A 69 -9.65 0.22 3.86
N LEU A 70 -8.48 -0.40 3.65
CA LEU A 70 -8.09 -1.67 4.28
C LEU A 70 -7.48 -1.50 5.67
N ALA A 71 -7.04 -0.28 6.01
CA ALA A 71 -6.41 0.00 7.30
C ALA A 71 -7.41 -0.15 8.45
N SER A 72 -7.01 -0.91 9.47
CA SER A 72 -7.82 -1.08 10.67
C SER A 72 -7.80 0.21 11.52
N TYR A 73 -8.94 0.88 11.65
CA TYR A 73 -9.08 2.05 12.53
C TYR A 73 -8.62 1.76 13.97
N ARG A 74 -8.97 0.58 14.50
CA ARG A 74 -8.62 0.17 15.85
C ARG A 74 -7.11 0.04 16.02
N ASP A 75 -6.45 -0.60 15.06
CA ASP A 75 -5.01 -0.86 15.11
C ASP A 75 -4.20 0.43 14.87
N VAL A 76 -4.64 1.28 13.92
CA VAL A 76 -4.07 2.61 13.70
C VAL A 76 -4.19 3.47 14.96
N ARG A 77 -5.36 3.51 15.59
CA ARG A 77 -5.57 4.28 16.84
C ARG A 77 -4.72 3.74 18.00
N ALA A 78 -4.60 2.42 18.14
CA ALA A 78 -3.77 1.78 19.16
C ALA A 78 -2.28 2.08 18.97
N ASN A 79 -1.82 2.21 17.72
CA ASN A 79 -0.43 2.45 17.36
C ASN A 79 -0.17 3.89 16.86
N ILE A 80 -1.05 4.85 17.12
CA ILE A 80 -0.94 6.22 16.58
C ILE A 80 0.38 6.91 16.97
N ARG A 81 0.90 6.66 18.16
CA ARG A 81 2.15 7.26 18.63
C ARG A 81 3.37 6.79 17.84
N PRO A 82 3.65 5.47 17.67
CA PRO A 82 4.73 5.02 16.81
C PRO A 82 4.50 5.41 15.33
N ILE A 83 3.26 5.40 14.83
CA ILE A 83 2.92 5.84 13.48
C ILE A 83 3.27 7.33 13.28
N LEU A 84 2.88 8.23 14.19
CA LEU A 84 3.25 9.64 14.10
C LEU A 84 4.75 9.88 14.28
N SER A 85 5.40 9.13 15.17
CA SER A 85 6.85 9.23 15.34
C SER A 85 7.61 8.85 14.07
N LEU A 86 7.18 7.80 13.37
CA LEU A 86 7.79 7.38 12.12
C LEU A 86 7.32 8.23 10.93
N GLY A 87 6.02 8.53 10.82
CA GLY A 87 5.47 9.28 9.70
C GLY A 87 5.84 10.77 9.71
N VAL A 88 5.91 11.41 10.87
CA VAL A 88 6.25 12.85 10.97
C VAL A 88 7.65 13.03 11.51
N GLY A 89 7.96 12.42 12.65
CA GLY A 89 9.24 12.63 13.33
C GLY A 89 10.43 12.18 12.47
N HIS A 90 10.37 10.99 11.90
CA HIS A 90 11.40 10.49 10.99
C HIS A 90 11.55 11.37 9.74
N VAL A 91 10.44 11.79 9.11
CA VAL A 91 10.47 12.64 7.91
C VAL A 91 11.20 13.96 8.20
N LEU A 92 10.86 14.63 9.30
CA LEU A 92 11.54 15.87 9.69
C LEU A 92 13.02 15.65 10.02
N PHE A 93 13.33 14.61 10.79
CA PHE A 93 14.71 14.24 11.12
C PHE A 93 15.54 13.92 9.87
N ALA A 94 15.01 13.05 8.99
CA ALA A 94 15.69 12.68 7.76
C ALA A 94 15.87 13.89 6.83
N THR A 95 14.87 14.78 6.74
CA THR A 95 14.97 16.04 5.98
C THR A 95 16.15 16.88 6.46
N ILE A 96 16.32 17.06 7.78
CA ILE A 96 17.41 17.83 8.35
C ILE A 96 18.77 17.15 8.08
N VAL A 97 18.88 15.85 8.35
CA VAL A 97 20.14 15.11 8.17
C VAL A 97 20.57 15.11 6.70
N VAL A 98 19.63 14.84 5.79
CA VAL A 98 19.92 14.83 4.36
C VAL A 98 20.25 16.23 3.85
N ALA A 99 19.53 17.27 4.28
CA ALA A 99 19.83 18.64 3.90
C ALA A 99 21.25 19.04 4.34
N TRP A 100 21.64 18.66 5.55
CA TRP A 100 22.97 18.91 6.05
C TRP A 100 24.04 18.19 5.20
N VAL A 101 23.87 16.90 4.95
CA VAL A 101 24.82 16.14 4.12
C VAL A 101 24.87 16.67 2.68
N ALA A 102 23.72 16.97 2.07
CA ALA A 102 23.66 17.46 0.69
C ALA A 102 24.32 18.83 0.53
N HIS A 103 24.11 19.74 1.48
CA HIS A 103 24.72 21.07 1.44
C HIS A 103 26.25 21.01 1.41
N TYR A 104 26.86 20.11 2.19
CA TYR A 104 28.32 19.94 2.23
C TYR A 104 28.85 19.00 1.13
N ALA A 105 28.05 18.06 0.64
CA ALA A 105 28.47 17.12 -0.41
C ALA A 105 28.40 17.74 -1.81
N VAL A 106 27.52 18.74 -2.02
CA VAL A 106 27.31 19.42 -3.31
C VAL A 106 27.78 20.87 -3.19
N PRO A 107 28.92 21.23 -3.80
CA PRO A 107 29.43 22.62 -3.73
C PRO A 107 28.40 23.61 -4.30
N GLY A 108 28.13 24.67 -3.54
CA GLY A 108 27.24 25.76 -3.97
C GLY A 108 25.73 25.43 -3.87
N LEU A 109 25.32 24.30 -3.32
CA LEU A 109 23.90 24.01 -3.10
C LEU A 109 23.35 24.84 -1.92
N PRO A 110 22.38 25.76 -2.14
CA PRO A 110 21.82 26.56 -1.05
C PRO A 110 21.04 25.69 -0.05
N TRP A 111 20.99 26.14 1.21
CA TRP A 111 20.25 25.43 2.26
C TRP A 111 18.79 25.12 1.92
N ALA A 112 18.06 26.08 1.33
CA ALA A 112 16.67 25.85 0.94
C ALA A 112 16.52 24.71 -0.09
N SER A 113 17.41 24.65 -1.07
CA SER A 113 17.49 23.57 -2.06
C SER A 113 17.90 22.24 -1.43
N ALA A 114 18.83 22.25 -0.48
CA ALA A 114 19.24 21.08 0.29
C ALA A 114 18.08 20.53 1.15
N PHE A 115 17.30 21.42 1.80
CA PHE A 115 16.08 21.03 2.50
C PHE A 115 15.00 20.51 1.56
N ALA A 116 14.86 21.07 0.35
CA ALA A 116 13.95 20.51 -0.67
C ALA A 116 14.33 19.08 -1.03
N LEU A 117 15.62 18.79 -1.30
CA LEU A 117 16.12 17.44 -1.52
C LEU A 117 15.82 16.54 -0.31
N GLY A 118 16.14 17.00 0.90
CA GLY A 118 15.87 16.26 2.14
C GLY A 118 14.40 15.88 2.28
N ALA A 119 13.48 16.81 2.04
CA ALA A 119 12.05 16.56 2.10
C ALA A 119 11.58 15.58 1.02
N VAL A 120 12.13 15.66 -0.20
CA VAL A 120 11.82 14.77 -1.33
C VAL A 120 12.21 13.33 -1.03
N VAL A 121 13.40 13.08 -0.45
CA VAL A 121 13.91 11.71 -0.23
C VAL A 121 13.62 11.16 1.17
N SER A 122 13.01 11.95 2.06
CA SER A 122 12.72 11.52 3.44
C SER A 122 11.60 10.48 3.55
N PRO A 123 10.46 10.52 2.80
CA PRO A 123 9.37 9.59 3.00
C PRO A 123 9.74 8.20 2.45
N PRO A 124 9.68 7.14 3.27
CA PRO A 124 9.80 5.78 2.75
C PRO A 124 8.52 5.34 2.04
N ASP A 125 8.67 4.65 0.92
CA ASP A 125 7.61 3.99 0.20
C ASP A 125 7.40 2.58 0.76
N VAL A 126 6.46 2.45 1.67
CA VAL A 126 6.18 1.17 2.32
C VAL A 126 5.39 0.24 1.39
N ALA A 127 4.68 0.75 0.37
CA ALA A 127 3.98 -0.10 -0.61
C ALA A 127 4.98 -1.04 -1.31
N ALA A 128 6.14 -0.52 -1.71
CA ALA A 128 7.23 -1.33 -2.26
C ALA A 128 7.75 -2.39 -1.28
N ALA A 129 7.75 -2.07 0.03
CA ALA A 129 8.19 -2.99 1.07
C ALA A 129 7.09 -3.98 1.47
N THR A 130 5.84 -3.54 1.63
CA THR A 130 4.74 -4.39 2.09
C THR A 130 4.32 -5.45 1.07
N ALA A 131 4.40 -5.17 -0.22
CA ALA A 131 4.20 -6.19 -1.27
C ALA A 131 5.12 -7.41 -1.08
N PHE A 132 6.30 -7.18 -0.50
CA PHE A 132 7.25 -8.22 -0.13
C PHE A 132 7.02 -8.75 1.29
N LEU A 133 6.80 -7.85 2.25
CA LEU A 133 6.64 -8.18 3.68
C LEU A 133 5.37 -8.99 3.99
N ARG A 134 4.27 -8.79 3.24
CA ARG A 134 3.03 -9.59 3.39
C ARG A 134 3.19 -11.08 3.10
N ARG A 135 4.25 -11.48 2.39
CA ARG A 135 4.58 -12.90 2.13
C ARG A 135 5.38 -13.54 3.24
N LEU A 136 5.71 -12.79 4.28
CA LEU A 136 6.60 -13.19 5.36
C LEU A 136 5.86 -13.15 6.69
N PRO A 137 6.13 -14.07 7.61
CA PRO A 137 5.48 -14.14 8.92
C PRO A 137 6.01 -13.01 9.83
N LEU A 138 5.56 -11.77 9.56
CA LEU A 138 5.88 -10.61 10.39
C LEU A 138 4.77 -10.35 11.41
N PRO A 139 5.13 -9.81 12.60
CA PRO A 139 4.16 -9.37 13.57
C PRO A 139 3.15 -8.38 12.96
N ARG A 140 1.85 -8.66 13.10
CA ARG A 140 0.76 -7.79 12.61
C ARG A 140 0.97 -6.32 13.01
N ARG A 141 1.43 -6.11 14.26
CA ARG A 141 1.73 -4.77 14.76
C ARG A 141 2.77 -4.02 13.92
N VAL A 142 3.80 -4.72 13.44
CA VAL A 142 4.85 -4.13 12.59
C VAL A 142 4.27 -3.72 11.26
N VAL A 143 3.50 -4.60 10.63
CA VAL A 143 2.81 -4.33 9.36
C VAL A 143 1.90 -3.12 9.50
N THR A 144 1.05 -3.09 10.54
CA THR A 144 0.14 -1.96 10.84
C THR A 144 0.90 -0.64 11.03
N ILE A 145 2.02 -0.66 11.76
CA ILE A 145 2.83 0.55 12.00
C ILE A 145 3.45 1.04 10.68
N LEU A 146 3.99 0.14 9.86
CA LEU A 146 4.61 0.50 8.58
C LEU A 146 3.55 1.00 7.57
N GLU A 147 2.40 0.34 7.47
CA GLU A 147 1.29 0.80 6.63
C GLU A 147 0.76 2.16 7.09
N GLY A 148 0.54 2.34 8.39
CA GLY A 148 0.11 3.62 8.95
C GLY A 148 1.14 4.74 8.80
N GLU A 149 2.43 4.41 8.91
CA GLU A 149 3.53 5.33 8.63
C GLU A 149 3.49 5.84 7.19
N SER A 150 3.39 4.91 6.21
CA SER A 150 3.39 5.24 4.78
C SER A 150 2.29 6.24 4.40
N MET A 151 1.16 6.18 5.09
CA MET A 151 0.03 7.07 4.81
C MET A 151 0.24 8.50 5.35
N ILE A 152 1.05 8.65 6.39
CA ILE A 152 1.29 9.95 7.07
C ILE A 152 2.59 10.59 6.61
N ASN A 153 3.62 9.79 6.30
CA ASN A 153 4.93 10.30 5.91
C ASN A 153 4.90 11.11 4.61
N ASP A 154 4.09 10.68 3.62
CA ASP A 154 3.95 11.41 2.36
C ASP A 154 3.34 12.79 2.57
N ALA A 155 2.33 12.89 3.45
CA ALA A 155 1.74 14.17 3.79
C ALA A 155 2.75 15.08 4.51
N ALA A 156 3.51 14.55 5.47
CA ALA A 156 4.54 15.30 6.17
C ALA A 156 5.66 15.77 5.23
N ALA A 157 6.09 14.90 4.31
CA ALA A 157 7.11 15.21 3.32
C ALA A 157 6.66 16.29 2.33
N ILE A 158 5.42 16.23 1.84
CA ILE A 158 4.88 17.25 0.93
C ILE A 158 4.82 18.61 1.60
N VAL A 159 4.43 18.67 2.87
CA VAL A 159 4.44 19.94 3.59
C VAL A 159 5.86 20.47 3.75
N ALA A 160 6.80 19.63 4.21
CA ALA A 160 8.21 20.01 4.32
C ALA A 160 8.80 20.46 2.97
N TYR A 161 8.48 19.74 1.90
CA TYR A 161 8.86 20.06 0.53
C TYR A 161 8.30 21.41 0.07
N ARG A 162 6.99 21.65 0.21
CA ARG A 162 6.36 22.93 -0.17
C ARG A 162 7.00 24.11 0.55
N MET A 163 7.37 23.92 1.82
CA MET A 163 8.03 24.95 2.62
C MET A 163 9.46 25.20 2.18
N ALA A 164 10.24 24.15 1.92
CA ALA A 164 11.61 24.28 1.45
C ALA A 164 11.65 24.91 0.04
N VAL A 165 10.75 24.50 -0.86
CA VAL A 165 10.61 25.11 -2.19
C VAL A 165 10.18 26.56 -2.10
N ALA A 166 9.19 26.91 -1.25
CA ALA A 166 8.80 28.29 -1.03
C ALA A 166 9.97 29.14 -0.53
N ALA A 167 10.76 28.64 0.41
CA ALA A 167 11.97 29.33 0.89
C ALA A 167 13.03 29.50 -0.22
N ALA A 168 13.21 28.50 -1.08
CA ALA A 168 14.12 28.60 -2.21
C ALA A 168 13.65 29.60 -3.28
N VAL A 169 12.32 29.69 -3.50
CA VAL A 169 11.71 30.57 -4.50
C VAL A 169 11.63 32.02 -4.02
N THR A 170 11.30 32.26 -2.75
CA THR A 170 11.08 33.61 -2.17
C THR A 170 12.30 34.20 -1.45
N GLY A 171 13.27 33.36 -1.10
CA GLY A 171 14.43 33.75 -0.29
C GLY A 171 14.12 33.98 1.19
N THR A 172 12.88 33.75 1.65
CA THR A 172 12.45 33.99 3.04
C THR A 172 11.92 32.72 3.69
N PHE A 173 12.23 32.51 4.96
CA PHE A 173 11.74 31.38 5.74
C PHE A 173 11.31 31.83 7.14
N SER A 174 10.12 31.46 7.56
CA SER A 174 9.58 31.69 8.90
C SER A 174 9.15 30.35 9.51
N LEU A 175 9.77 29.99 10.63
CA LEU A 175 9.47 28.74 11.33
C LEU A 175 8.05 28.74 11.94
N GLY A 176 7.58 29.91 12.38
CA GLY A 176 6.22 30.07 12.92
C GLY A 176 5.14 29.84 11.86
N ASP A 177 5.29 30.52 10.71
CA ASP A 177 4.37 30.34 9.58
C ASP A 177 4.38 28.91 9.06
N ALA A 178 5.55 28.32 9.08
CA ALA A 178 5.78 26.94 8.71
C ALA A 178 4.99 25.96 9.58
N GLY A 179 5.12 26.09 10.90
CA GLY A 179 4.39 25.27 11.86
C GLY A 179 2.87 25.45 11.77
N LEU A 180 2.42 26.70 11.62
CA LEU A 180 0.99 26.98 11.48
C LEU A 180 0.41 26.40 10.19
N ARG A 181 1.11 26.54 9.06
CA ARG A 181 0.73 25.93 7.78
C ARG A 181 0.70 24.41 7.86
N PHE A 182 1.67 23.80 8.54
CA PHE A 182 1.69 22.36 8.75
C PHE A 182 0.44 21.88 9.48
N LEU A 183 0.08 22.56 10.59
CA LEU A 183 -1.12 22.24 11.35
C LEU A 183 -2.40 22.48 10.55
N TRP A 184 -2.47 23.61 9.82
CA TRP A 184 -3.62 23.93 8.97
C TRP A 184 -3.81 22.90 7.85
N MET A 185 -2.74 22.56 7.13
CA MET A 185 -2.81 21.55 6.05
C MET A 185 -3.18 20.17 6.59
N GLY A 186 -2.64 19.80 7.76
CA GLY A 186 -2.91 18.53 8.40
C GLY A 186 -4.35 18.42 8.91
N ALA A 187 -4.74 19.31 9.81
CA ALA A 187 -6.07 19.29 10.43
C ALA A 187 -7.19 19.55 9.40
N GLY A 188 -6.97 20.51 8.49
CA GLY A 188 -7.90 20.82 7.41
C GLY A 188 -8.08 19.63 6.45
N GLY A 189 -7.00 18.94 6.09
CA GLY A 189 -7.07 17.73 5.26
C GLY A 189 -7.91 16.64 5.92
N VAL A 190 -7.65 16.35 7.20
CA VAL A 190 -8.44 15.37 7.96
C VAL A 190 -9.92 15.79 8.05
N ALA A 191 -10.22 17.06 8.31
CA ALA A 191 -11.59 17.55 8.40
C ALA A 191 -12.34 17.40 7.07
N VAL A 192 -11.73 17.79 5.94
CA VAL A 192 -12.30 17.62 4.60
C VAL A 192 -12.52 16.13 4.31
N GLY A 193 -11.53 15.28 4.62
CA GLY A 193 -11.64 13.85 4.39
C GLY A 193 -12.79 13.20 5.17
N LEU A 194 -12.96 13.55 6.44
CA LEU A 194 -14.08 13.04 7.25
C LEU A 194 -15.43 13.55 6.73
N ALA A 195 -15.54 14.83 6.32
CA ALA A 195 -16.75 15.39 5.76
C ALA A 195 -17.15 14.69 4.45
N VAL A 196 -16.20 14.53 3.52
CA VAL A 196 -16.42 13.81 2.26
C VAL A 196 -16.73 12.34 2.52
N GLY A 197 -16.01 11.70 3.46
CA GLY A 197 -16.25 10.31 3.87
C GLY A 197 -17.65 10.08 4.41
N TRP A 198 -18.13 10.99 5.26
CA TRP A 198 -19.51 10.96 5.76
C TRP A 198 -20.54 11.10 4.63
N LEU A 199 -20.32 12.07 3.73
CA LEU A 199 -21.19 12.29 2.57
C LEU A 199 -21.22 11.04 1.67
N MET A 200 -20.05 10.49 1.31
CA MET A 200 -19.94 9.29 0.49
C MET A 200 -20.56 8.08 1.18
N GLY A 201 -20.33 7.90 2.49
CA GLY A 201 -20.95 6.81 3.26
C GLY A 201 -22.48 6.91 3.31
N THR A 202 -23.02 8.13 3.38
CA THR A 202 -24.47 8.36 3.35
C THR A 202 -25.05 8.09 1.96
N LEU A 203 -24.37 8.54 0.90
CA LEU A 203 -24.76 8.29 -0.49
C LEU A 203 -24.80 6.79 -0.82
N ARG A 204 -23.73 6.08 -0.49
CA ARG A 204 -23.57 4.64 -0.80
C ARG A 204 -24.57 3.73 -0.09
N ARG A 205 -25.18 4.15 1.02
CA ARG A 205 -26.25 3.38 1.69
C ARG A 205 -27.51 3.22 0.84
N HIS A 206 -27.73 4.11 -0.13
CA HIS A 206 -28.92 4.11 -1.00
C HIS A 206 -28.64 3.47 -2.37
N ILE A 207 -27.41 3.06 -2.62
CA ILE A 207 -26.98 2.45 -3.88
C ILE A 207 -26.84 0.95 -3.66
N HIS A 208 -27.55 0.16 -4.49
CA HIS A 208 -27.56 -1.30 -4.40
C HIS A 208 -27.04 -1.95 -5.69
N ASP A 209 -26.56 -1.15 -6.63
CA ASP A 209 -26.00 -1.61 -7.89
C ASP A 209 -24.47 -1.77 -7.73
N PRO A 210 -23.93 -3.01 -7.89
CA PRO A 210 -22.52 -3.28 -7.69
C PRO A 210 -21.60 -2.52 -8.64
N GLU A 211 -22.00 -2.29 -9.89
CA GLU A 211 -21.19 -1.60 -10.89
C GLU A 211 -21.07 -0.10 -10.55
N VAL A 212 -22.19 0.52 -10.19
CA VAL A 212 -22.23 1.93 -9.75
C VAL A 212 -21.42 2.09 -8.46
N GLU A 213 -21.59 1.19 -7.49
CA GLU A 213 -20.88 1.26 -6.21
C GLU A 213 -19.37 1.07 -6.36
N ASN A 214 -18.94 0.16 -7.21
CA ASN A 214 -17.53 -0.04 -7.54
C ASN A 214 -16.93 1.17 -8.26
N THR A 215 -17.69 1.80 -9.16
CA THR A 215 -17.29 3.05 -9.83
C THR A 215 -17.13 4.19 -8.82
N ILE A 216 -18.08 4.35 -7.91
CA ILE A 216 -17.98 5.33 -6.81
C ILE A 216 -16.75 5.03 -5.93
N SER A 217 -16.49 3.77 -5.63
CA SER A 217 -15.29 3.36 -4.88
C SER A 217 -14.01 3.82 -5.57
N LEU A 218 -13.92 3.65 -6.90
CA LEU A 218 -12.76 4.08 -7.69
C LEU A 218 -12.58 5.61 -7.68
N LEU A 219 -13.69 6.35 -7.77
CA LEU A 219 -13.68 7.82 -7.78
C LEU A 219 -13.54 8.45 -6.38
N SER A 220 -13.75 7.67 -5.32
CA SER A 220 -13.75 8.19 -3.94
C SER A 220 -12.44 8.88 -3.55
N GLY A 221 -11.28 8.32 -3.96
CA GLY A 221 -9.99 8.95 -3.71
C GLY A 221 -9.92 10.38 -4.24
N TYR A 222 -10.40 10.60 -5.45
CA TYR A 222 -10.45 11.93 -6.09
C TYR A 222 -11.47 12.86 -5.44
N ALA A 223 -12.60 12.31 -5.00
CA ALA A 223 -13.65 13.07 -4.34
C ALA A 223 -13.18 13.73 -3.02
N ALA A 224 -12.21 13.14 -2.32
CA ALA A 224 -11.58 13.75 -1.15
C ALA A 224 -10.37 14.61 -1.51
N TYR A 225 -9.54 14.14 -2.46
CA TYR A 225 -8.29 14.78 -2.82
C TYR A 225 -8.51 16.18 -3.45
N LEU A 226 -9.36 16.26 -4.49
CA LEU A 226 -9.52 17.49 -5.26
C LEU A 226 -10.08 18.67 -4.44
N PRO A 227 -11.14 18.51 -3.64
CA PRO A 227 -11.62 19.62 -2.79
C PRO A 227 -10.58 20.05 -1.75
N ALA A 228 -9.85 19.12 -1.14
CA ALA A 228 -8.81 19.43 -0.17
C ALA A 228 -7.69 20.29 -0.80
N GLU A 229 -7.17 19.90 -1.96
CA GLU A 229 -6.15 20.68 -2.68
C GLU A 229 -6.66 22.08 -3.08
N ARG A 230 -7.92 22.20 -3.51
CA ARG A 230 -8.53 23.51 -3.83
C ARG A 230 -8.66 24.41 -2.62
N LEU A 231 -8.87 23.83 -1.43
CA LEU A 231 -8.92 24.57 -0.16
C LEU A 231 -7.52 24.85 0.43
N GLY A 232 -6.44 24.43 -0.26
CA GLY A 232 -5.07 24.62 0.20
C GLY A 232 -4.70 23.76 1.42
N VAL A 233 -5.42 22.63 1.63
CA VAL A 233 -5.13 21.65 2.68
C VAL A 233 -4.63 20.33 2.08
N SER A 234 -4.16 19.39 2.91
CA SER A 234 -3.56 18.15 2.42
C SER A 234 -4.59 17.19 1.82
N GLY A 235 -4.56 17.03 0.49
CA GLY A 235 -5.36 16.03 -0.22
C GLY A 235 -5.04 14.60 0.19
N ILE A 236 -3.78 14.30 0.50
CA ILE A 236 -3.35 12.97 0.99
C ILE A 236 -4.01 12.63 2.32
N LEU A 237 -3.97 13.54 3.30
CA LEU A 237 -4.64 13.31 4.59
C LEU A 237 -6.16 13.28 4.47
N ALA A 238 -6.73 14.00 3.49
CA ALA A 238 -8.16 13.91 3.22
C ALA A 238 -8.55 12.52 2.70
N VAL A 239 -7.82 11.98 1.72
CA VAL A 239 -8.05 10.61 1.22
C VAL A 239 -7.86 9.57 2.32
N PHE A 240 -6.81 9.73 3.13
CA PHE A 240 -6.52 8.84 4.26
C PHE A 240 -7.66 8.82 5.30
N ALA A 241 -8.09 9.99 5.75
CA ALA A 241 -9.16 10.10 6.75
C ALA A 241 -10.49 9.56 6.22
N MET A 242 -10.82 9.86 4.96
CA MET A 242 -12.00 9.32 4.28
C MET A 242 -11.93 7.80 4.15
N GLY A 243 -10.78 7.25 3.70
CA GLY A 243 -10.61 5.81 3.50
C GLY A 243 -10.78 5.02 4.79
N ILE A 244 -10.15 5.45 5.90
CA ILE A 244 -10.33 4.85 7.23
C ILE A 244 -11.81 4.92 7.68
N TYR A 245 -12.47 6.06 7.47
CA TYR A 245 -13.88 6.21 7.85
C TYR A 245 -14.75 5.22 7.07
N LEU A 246 -14.60 5.17 5.74
CA LEU A 246 -15.39 4.26 4.88
C LEU A 246 -15.04 2.80 5.14
N GLY A 247 -13.78 2.46 5.41
CA GLY A 247 -13.36 1.11 5.81
C GLY A 247 -14.05 0.63 7.08
N ARG A 248 -14.29 1.54 8.05
CA ARG A 248 -14.99 1.23 9.29
C ARG A 248 -16.51 1.08 9.12
N VAL A 249 -17.14 1.94 8.32
CA VAL A 249 -18.60 1.97 8.21
C VAL A 249 -19.13 1.12 7.06
N GLY A 250 -18.34 0.94 6.00
CA GLY A 250 -18.70 0.22 4.77
C GLY A 250 -19.26 -1.19 4.99
N PRO A 251 -18.64 -2.03 5.84
CA PRO A 251 -19.15 -3.38 6.10
C PRO A 251 -20.60 -3.46 6.58
N ARG A 252 -21.19 -2.34 7.03
CA ARG A 252 -22.58 -2.28 7.53
C ARG A 252 -23.62 -2.13 6.42
N PHE A 253 -23.24 -1.66 5.24
CA PHE A 253 -24.20 -1.32 4.18
C PHE A 253 -23.80 -1.85 2.80
N VAL A 254 -22.53 -2.16 2.56
CA VAL A 254 -22.09 -2.72 1.27
C VAL A 254 -22.55 -4.17 1.15
N ALA A 255 -23.23 -4.51 0.08
CA ALA A 255 -23.71 -5.86 -0.19
C ALA A 255 -22.54 -6.86 -0.40
N ALA A 256 -22.80 -8.16 -0.21
CA ALA A 256 -21.74 -9.18 -0.26
C ALA A 256 -21.14 -9.34 -1.66
N ASP A 257 -21.97 -9.34 -2.69
CA ASP A 257 -21.57 -9.39 -4.10
C ASP A 257 -20.70 -8.21 -4.50
N THR A 258 -21.09 -6.99 -4.12
CA THR A 258 -20.31 -5.77 -4.32
C THR A 258 -18.95 -5.86 -3.62
N ARG A 259 -18.90 -6.38 -2.39
CA ARG A 259 -17.61 -6.53 -1.66
C ARG A 259 -16.65 -7.47 -2.38
N VAL A 260 -17.14 -8.61 -2.89
CA VAL A 260 -16.31 -9.57 -3.62
C VAL A 260 -15.79 -8.95 -4.92
N GLN A 261 -16.66 -8.32 -5.70
CA GLN A 261 -16.27 -7.65 -6.95
C GLN A 261 -15.28 -6.50 -6.69
N ASN A 262 -15.49 -5.71 -5.62
CA ASN A 262 -14.63 -4.60 -5.25
C ASN A 262 -13.20 -5.04 -4.95
N VAL A 263 -13.01 -6.19 -4.27
CA VAL A 263 -11.67 -6.73 -4.02
C VAL A 263 -10.96 -7.03 -5.33
N GLY A 264 -11.57 -7.80 -6.24
CA GLY A 264 -10.96 -8.15 -7.52
C GLY A 264 -10.66 -6.95 -8.41
N MET A 265 -11.58 -5.98 -8.47
CA MET A 265 -11.37 -4.72 -9.20
C MET A 265 -10.15 -3.97 -8.66
N TRP A 266 -10.06 -3.76 -7.34
CA TRP A 266 -8.96 -3.04 -6.74
C TRP A 266 -7.62 -3.75 -6.87
N ASP A 267 -7.59 -5.07 -6.82
CA ASP A 267 -6.35 -5.83 -7.00
C ASP A 267 -5.75 -5.61 -8.39
N VAL A 268 -6.60 -5.54 -9.44
CA VAL A 268 -6.17 -5.20 -10.80
C VAL A 268 -5.72 -3.74 -10.90
N VAL A 269 -6.50 -2.79 -10.36
CA VAL A 269 -6.20 -1.35 -10.41
C VAL A 269 -4.87 -1.06 -9.70
N VAL A 270 -4.68 -1.57 -8.49
CA VAL A 270 -3.44 -1.39 -7.73
C VAL A 270 -2.26 -2.00 -8.48
N PHE A 271 -2.39 -3.24 -9.00
CA PHE A 271 -1.34 -3.89 -9.78
C PHE A 271 -0.90 -3.06 -10.98
N VAL A 272 -1.86 -2.51 -11.74
CA VAL A 272 -1.57 -1.67 -12.91
C VAL A 272 -0.90 -0.36 -12.50
N LEU A 273 -1.45 0.35 -11.52
CA LEU A 273 -0.92 1.63 -11.08
C LEU A 273 0.49 1.49 -10.45
N GLU A 274 0.67 0.55 -9.52
CA GLU A 274 1.99 0.28 -8.92
C GLU A 274 2.99 -0.17 -9.99
N GLY A 275 2.58 -1.06 -10.89
CA GLY A 275 3.43 -1.54 -11.98
C GLY A 275 3.92 -0.42 -12.87
N LEU A 276 3.02 0.46 -13.30
CA LEU A 276 3.35 1.60 -14.14
C LEU A 276 4.29 2.58 -13.42
N ILE A 277 4.00 2.96 -12.16
CA ILE A 277 4.84 3.93 -11.45
C ILE A 277 6.29 3.42 -11.27
N PHE A 278 6.50 2.12 -11.02
CA PHE A 278 7.83 1.55 -10.89
C PHE A 278 8.57 1.46 -12.23
N VAL A 279 7.91 1.08 -13.33
CA VAL A 279 8.53 1.09 -14.67
C VAL A 279 8.84 2.51 -15.10
N LEU A 280 7.94 3.47 -14.87
CA LEU A 280 8.17 4.89 -15.15
C LEU A 280 9.35 5.45 -14.35
N THR A 281 9.49 5.01 -13.09
CA THR A 281 10.64 5.33 -12.26
C THR A 281 11.94 4.85 -12.92
N GLY A 282 11.97 3.64 -13.47
CA GLY A 282 13.13 3.14 -14.20
C GLY A 282 13.44 3.94 -15.46
N LEU A 283 12.42 4.28 -16.25
CA LEU A 283 12.54 5.05 -17.49
C LEU A 283 13.04 6.49 -17.28
N ALA A 284 12.80 7.08 -16.11
CA ALA A 284 13.21 8.44 -15.78
C ALA A 284 14.74 8.64 -15.71
N LEU A 285 15.55 7.55 -15.75
CA LEU A 285 17.02 7.65 -15.74
C LEU A 285 17.58 8.39 -16.97
N ARG A 286 17.04 8.10 -18.14
CA ARG A 286 17.64 8.54 -19.40
C ARG A 286 17.88 10.05 -19.50
N PRO A 287 16.89 10.92 -19.26
CA PRO A 287 17.10 12.37 -19.32
C PRO A 287 18.09 12.88 -18.25
N ILE A 288 18.28 12.14 -17.16
CA ILE A 288 19.22 12.48 -16.08
C ILE A 288 20.65 12.18 -16.52
N VAL A 289 20.89 11.04 -17.14
CA VAL A 289 22.24 10.59 -17.56
C VAL A 289 22.74 11.35 -18.80
N GLU A 290 21.86 11.68 -19.74
CA GLU A 290 22.21 12.43 -20.95
C GLU A 290 22.78 13.84 -20.65
N GLY A 291 22.47 14.42 -19.47
CA GLY A 291 23.01 15.71 -19.01
C GLY A 291 24.35 15.64 -18.26
N LEU A 292 24.90 14.45 -18.02
CA LEU A 292 26.09 14.26 -17.16
C LEU A 292 27.35 14.03 -18.02
N SER A 293 28.42 14.79 -17.74
CA SER A 293 29.71 14.63 -18.40
C SER A 293 30.91 14.70 -17.44
N GLY A 294 31.87 13.82 -17.62
CA GLY A 294 33.23 13.88 -17.07
C GLY A 294 33.33 14.05 -15.55
N ALA A 295 34.02 15.11 -15.12
CA ALA A 295 34.30 15.37 -13.69
C ALA A 295 33.03 15.65 -12.87
N ALA A 296 32.02 16.28 -13.46
CA ALA A 296 30.74 16.53 -12.82
C ALA A 296 29.99 15.24 -12.48
N ALA A 297 30.15 14.19 -13.28
CA ALA A 297 29.55 12.88 -13.03
C ALA A 297 30.16 12.20 -11.78
N LEU A 298 31.49 12.35 -11.55
CA LEU A 298 32.15 11.79 -10.38
C LEU A 298 31.74 12.50 -9.09
N GLU A 299 31.66 13.84 -9.12
CA GLU A 299 31.20 14.63 -7.98
C GLU A 299 29.74 14.27 -7.62
N LEU A 300 28.88 14.17 -8.64
CA LEU A 300 27.48 13.78 -8.43
C LEU A 300 27.37 12.35 -7.92
N ALA A 301 28.18 11.41 -8.41
CA ALA A 301 28.21 10.02 -7.91
C ALA A 301 28.64 9.95 -6.45
N ARG A 302 29.66 10.74 -6.05
CA ARG A 302 30.08 10.86 -4.65
C ARG A 302 28.95 11.43 -3.78
N ALA A 303 28.30 12.51 -4.21
CA ALA A 303 27.17 13.10 -3.51
C ALA A 303 26.00 12.11 -3.41
N ALA A 304 25.70 11.36 -4.47
CA ALA A 304 24.65 10.32 -4.50
C ALA A 304 24.90 9.22 -3.46
N VAL A 305 26.14 8.74 -3.33
CA VAL A 305 26.52 7.76 -2.29
C VAL A 305 26.33 8.34 -0.89
N LEU A 306 26.82 9.55 -0.64
CA LEU A 306 26.72 10.19 0.68
C LEU A 306 25.27 10.46 1.07
N VAL A 307 24.45 10.98 0.16
CA VAL A 307 23.02 11.25 0.38
C VAL A 307 22.24 9.95 0.59
N SER A 308 22.51 8.92 -0.21
CA SER A 308 21.86 7.60 -0.05
C SER A 308 22.20 6.96 1.31
N LEU A 309 23.47 7.02 1.71
CA LEU A 309 23.89 6.54 3.04
C LEU A 309 23.25 7.36 4.15
N ALA A 310 23.17 8.70 4.01
CA ALA A 310 22.50 9.56 4.98
C ALA A 310 21.02 9.18 5.16
N VAL A 311 20.31 8.93 4.07
CA VAL A 311 18.90 8.49 4.09
C VAL A 311 18.74 7.17 4.84
N ILE A 312 19.58 6.15 4.53
CA ILE A 312 19.52 4.83 5.14
C ILE A 312 19.88 4.91 6.63
N ILE A 313 20.97 5.60 6.96
CA ILE A 313 21.45 5.75 8.34
C ILE A 313 20.44 6.55 9.17
N ALA A 314 19.93 7.68 8.65
CA ALA A 314 18.92 8.47 9.35
C ALA A 314 17.68 7.62 9.68
N ARG A 315 17.24 6.77 8.78
CA ARG A 315 16.14 5.85 9.00
C ARG A 315 16.43 4.84 10.11
N LEU A 316 17.56 4.17 10.04
CA LEU A 316 17.98 3.21 11.06
C LEU A 316 18.09 3.87 12.43
N VAL A 317 18.81 4.99 12.51
CA VAL A 317 18.99 5.75 13.78
C VAL A 317 17.63 6.14 14.37
N TRP A 318 16.74 6.72 13.55
CA TRP A 318 15.43 7.13 14.04
C TRP A 318 14.59 5.97 14.57
N VAL A 319 14.54 4.86 13.83
CA VAL A 319 13.78 3.67 14.25
C VAL A 319 14.29 3.12 15.58
N TYR A 320 15.62 3.07 15.77
CA TYR A 320 16.21 2.62 17.03
C TYR A 320 15.99 3.60 18.17
N VAL A 321 16.12 4.90 17.92
CA VAL A 321 15.87 5.95 18.92
C VAL A 321 14.39 5.94 19.30
N ALA A 322 13.49 6.03 18.34
CA ALA A 322 12.05 6.06 18.57
C ALA A 322 11.53 4.80 19.26
N GLY A 323 12.00 3.62 18.82
CA GLY A 323 11.63 2.33 19.40
C GLY A 323 12.09 2.13 20.84
N ASN A 324 13.21 2.75 21.23
CA ASN A 324 13.76 2.65 22.58
C ASN A 324 13.54 3.91 23.44
N PHE A 325 12.99 4.98 22.88
CA PHE A 325 12.89 6.30 23.51
C PHE A 325 12.26 6.26 24.92
N ARG A 326 11.16 5.53 25.07
CA ARG A 326 10.45 5.37 26.34
C ARG A 326 11.26 4.58 27.39
N TRP A 327 12.18 3.73 26.93
CA TRP A 327 13.09 2.98 27.79
C TRP A 327 14.31 3.80 28.19
N LEU A 328 14.73 4.77 27.35
CA LEU A 328 15.82 5.70 27.62
C LEU A 328 15.43 6.76 28.66
N LEU A 329 14.15 7.17 28.69
CA LEU A 329 13.64 8.20 29.61
C LEU A 329 13.44 7.72 31.07
N GLY A 330 13.74 6.45 31.37
CA GLY A 330 13.79 5.93 32.74
C GLY A 330 12.54 5.19 33.22
N PRO A 331 12.55 4.69 34.48
CA PRO A 331 11.53 3.75 35.02
C PRO A 331 10.11 4.33 35.06
N TRP A 332 9.95 5.64 35.19
CA TRP A 332 8.66 6.33 35.34
C TRP A 332 7.83 6.37 34.06
N LEU A 333 8.48 6.22 32.90
CA LEU A 333 7.85 6.26 31.58
C LEU A 333 7.88 4.91 30.86
N ARG A 334 8.35 3.85 31.54
CA ARG A 334 8.39 2.50 30.96
C ARG A 334 6.98 2.02 30.65
N PRO A 335 6.68 1.67 29.40
CA PRO A 335 5.40 1.10 29.05
C PRO A 335 5.25 -0.27 29.69
N ARG A 336 4.02 -0.69 29.97
CA ARG A 336 3.69 -2.07 30.37
C ARG A 336 3.99 -3.10 29.27
N GLU A 337 4.26 -2.64 28.08
CA GLU A 337 4.59 -3.46 26.91
C GLU A 337 6.06 -3.86 26.92
N ALA A 338 6.34 -5.05 26.40
CA ALA A 338 7.72 -5.54 26.23
C ALA A 338 8.54 -4.64 25.31
N ARG A 339 9.85 -4.57 25.54
CA ARG A 339 10.79 -3.85 24.67
C ARG A 339 10.75 -4.45 23.27
N PRO A 340 10.68 -3.60 22.19
CA PRO A 340 10.74 -4.12 20.82
C PRO A 340 12.02 -4.92 20.59
N ARG A 341 11.90 -6.08 19.95
CA ARG A 341 13.06 -6.88 19.59
C ARG A 341 13.91 -6.12 18.57
N TRP A 342 15.23 -6.14 18.75
CA TRP A 342 16.16 -5.43 17.85
C TRP A 342 16.01 -5.87 16.38
N GLN A 343 15.67 -7.15 16.14
CA GLN A 343 15.42 -7.68 14.81
C GLN A 343 14.23 -6.96 14.13
N VAL A 344 13.15 -6.69 14.87
CA VAL A 344 11.98 -5.94 14.39
C VAL A 344 12.36 -4.51 14.03
N LEU A 345 13.16 -3.86 14.89
CA LEU A 345 13.65 -2.50 14.62
C LEU A 345 14.55 -2.46 13.37
N THR A 346 15.44 -3.46 13.22
CA THR A 346 16.32 -3.56 12.05
C THR A 346 15.51 -3.69 10.76
N ILE A 347 14.50 -4.57 10.73
CA ILE A 347 13.65 -4.75 9.54
C ILE A 347 12.85 -3.49 9.25
N SER A 348 12.22 -2.89 10.26
CA SER A 348 11.45 -1.65 10.10
C SER A 348 12.33 -0.50 9.57
N GLY A 349 13.58 -0.45 9.98
CA GLY A 349 14.57 0.49 9.47
C GLY A 349 15.01 0.18 8.03
N TRP A 350 15.30 -1.08 7.74
CA TRP A 350 15.76 -1.51 6.41
C TRP A 350 14.65 -1.49 5.35
N ALA A 351 13.39 -1.69 5.74
CA ALA A 351 12.23 -1.61 4.87
C ALA A 351 11.89 -0.18 4.39
N GLY A 352 12.72 0.80 4.69
CA GLY A 352 12.55 2.18 4.28
C GLY A 352 12.93 2.44 2.82
N LEU A 353 12.37 1.69 1.87
CA LEU A 353 12.57 1.89 0.43
C LEU A 353 12.04 3.26 -0.02
N ARG A 354 12.57 3.82 -1.11
CA ARG A 354 12.05 5.05 -1.74
C ARG A 354 11.44 4.67 -3.09
N GLY A 355 10.33 5.31 -3.45
CA GLY A 355 9.56 4.92 -4.63
C GLY A 355 9.04 6.08 -5.46
N GLY A 356 7.87 5.89 -6.05
CA GLY A 356 7.28 6.81 -7.01
C GLY A 356 7.00 8.20 -6.48
N VAL A 357 6.59 8.35 -5.23
CA VAL A 357 6.33 9.66 -4.60
C VAL A 357 7.59 10.52 -4.58
N THR A 358 8.74 9.94 -4.26
CA THR A 358 10.05 10.65 -4.29
C THR A 358 10.36 11.18 -5.70
N LEU A 359 10.14 10.36 -6.74
CA LEU A 359 10.36 10.78 -8.12
C LEU A 359 9.43 11.93 -8.53
N ILE A 360 8.15 11.82 -8.19
CA ILE A 360 7.14 12.82 -8.55
C ILE A 360 7.45 14.16 -7.84
N LEU A 361 7.79 14.14 -6.56
CA LEU A 361 8.17 15.34 -5.83
C LEU A 361 9.43 16.00 -6.41
N ALA A 362 10.46 15.20 -6.75
CA ALA A 362 11.66 15.71 -7.39
C ALA A 362 11.35 16.38 -8.74
N ALA A 363 10.53 15.75 -9.57
CA ALA A 363 10.13 16.28 -10.86
C ALA A 363 9.22 17.52 -10.76
N SER A 364 8.50 17.69 -9.64
CA SER A 364 7.59 18.82 -9.38
C SER A 364 8.31 20.09 -8.92
N ILE A 365 9.64 20.08 -8.77
CA ILE A 365 10.43 21.27 -8.42
C ILE A 365 10.28 22.33 -9.52
N PRO A 366 9.93 23.59 -9.19
CA PRO A 366 9.80 24.65 -10.18
C PRO A 366 11.06 24.83 -11.00
N THR A 367 10.91 25.23 -12.25
CA THR A 367 12.06 25.53 -13.13
C THR A 367 12.70 26.88 -12.83
N VAL A 368 11.89 27.82 -12.31
CA VAL A 368 12.31 29.20 -12.02
C VAL A 368 11.88 29.64 -10.62
N THR A 369 12.62 30.58 -10.06
CA THR A 369 12.30 31.29 -8.82
C THR A 369 11.31 32.43 -9.07
N ALA A 370 10.80 33.08 -8.02
CA ALA A 370 9.94 34.27 -8.11
C ALA A 370 10.63 35.45 -8.85
N ALA A 371 11.95 35.53 -8.81
CA ALA A 371 12.74 36.52 -9.53
C ALA A 371 13.02 36.16 -11.00
N GLY A 372 12.47 35.06 -11.51
CA GLY A 372 12.69 34.60 -12.89
C GLY A 372 14.02 33.88 -13.12
N ALA A 373 14.87 33.73 -12.09
CA ALA A 373 16.13 32.99 -12.20
C ALA A 373 15.87 31.47 -12.17
N PRO A 374 16.75 30.63 -12.75
CA PRO A 374 16.65 29.18 -12.64
C PRO A 374 16.62 28.73 -11.17
N PHE A 375 15.83 27.70 -10.85
CA PHE A 375 15.79 27.16 -9.49
C PHE A 375 17.17 26.57 -9.13
N PRO A 376 17.79 26.99 -8.03
CA PRO A 376 19.17 26.62 -7.71
C PRO A 376 19.31 25.14 -7.39
N GLY A 377 20.13 24.44 -8.20
CA GLY A 377 20.43 23.02 -8.01
C GLY A 377 19.30 22.06 -8.40
N ARG A 378 18.31 22.49 -9.20
CA ARG A 378 17.15 21.66 -9.60
C ARG A 378 17.56 20.31 -10.18
N ASP A 379 18.41 20.31 -11.18
CA ASP A 379 18.81 19.07 -11.88
C ASP A 379 19.63 18.14 -10.96
N THR A 380 20.44 18.72 -10.09
CA THR A 380 21.17 17.99 -9.06
C THR A 380 20.22 17.33 -8.06
N ILE A 381 19.16 18.02 -7.61
CA ILE A 381 18.17 17.46 -6.70
C ILE A 381 17.45 16.29 -7.37
N ILE A 382 17.05 16.44 -8.63
CA ILE A 382 16.39 15.37 -9.39
C ILE A 382 17.32 14.15 -9.51
N ALA A 383 18.57 14.37 -9.89
CA ALA A 383 19.55 13.30 -10.07
C ALA A 383 19.87 12.58 -8.76
N LEU A 384 20.07 13.31 -7.64
CA LEU A 384 20.30 12.72 -6.33
C LEU A 384 19.09 11.98 -5.79
N SER A 385 17.89 12.52 -5.98
CA SER A 385 16.64 11.83 -5.61
C SER A 385 16.49 10.51 -6.36
N TYR A 386 16.78 10.51 -7.66
CA TYR A 386 16.75 9.32 -8.47
C TYR A 386 17.80 8.28 -8.02
N ALA A 387 19.03 8.72 -7.72
CA ALA A 387 20.07 7.84 -7.19
C ALA A 387 19.65 7.18 -5.86
N VAL A 388 19.02 7.94 -4.96
CA VAL A 388 18.47 7.41 -3.69
C VAL A 388 17.39 6.36 -3.96
N ILE A 389 16.49 6.60 -4.92
CA ILE A 389 15.47 5.61 -5.30
C ILE A 389 16.13 4.32 -5.78
N LEU A 390 17.10 4.40 -6.70
CA LEU A 390 17.79 3.22 -7.21
C LEU A 390 18.54 2.46 -6.11
N VAL A 391 19.31 3.15 -5.28
CA VAL A 391 20.07 2.53 -4.19
C VAL A 391 19.13 1.84 -3.20
N THR A 392 18.03 2.46 -2.84
CA THR A 392 17.10 1.88 -1.87
C THR A 392 16.25 0.77 -2.49
N LEU A 393 15.65 0.96 -3.66
CA LEU A 393 14.81 -0.09 -4.29
C LEU A 393 15.62 -1.30 -4.73
N LEU A 394 16.79 -1.10 -5.35
CA LEU A 394 17.61 -2.21 -5.80
C LEU A 394 18.46 -2.75 -4.65
N GLY A 395 19.19 -1.91 -3.92
CA GLY A 395 20.06 -2.32 -2.84
C GLY A 395 19.30 -2.93 -1.66
N GLN A 396 18.44 -2.15 -1.01
CA GLN A 396 17.68 -2.63 0.14
C GLN A 396 16.58 -3.62 -0.29
N GLY A 397 15.92 -3.42 -1.45
CA GLY A 397 14.86 -4.29 -1.93
C GLY A 397 15.34 -5.73 -2.16
N PHE A 398 16.45 -5.95 -2.87
CA PHE A 398 16.99 -7.30 -3.09
C PHE A 398 17.60 -7.91 -1.83
N THR A 399 18.14 -7.11 -0.92
CA THR A 399 18.75 -7.62 0.33
C THR A 399 17.74 -7.88 1.44
N LEU A 400 16.54 -7.32 1.38
CA LEU A 400 15.50 -7.44 2.42
C LEU A 400 15.14 -8.91 2.70
N ALA A 401 14.97 -9.74 1.66
CA ALA A 401 14.67 -11.17 1.81
C ALA A 401 15.79 -11.94 2.54
N SER A 402 17.03 -11.62 2.22
CA SER A 402 18.19 -12.26 2.83
C SER A 402 18.37 -11.82 4.28
N LEU A 403 18.13 -10.53 4.55
CA LEU A 403 18.13 -9.97 5.90
C LEU A 403 17.08 -10.64 6.79
N LEU A 404 15.87 -10.82 6.30
CA LEU A 404 14.78 -11.48 7.04
C LEU A 404 15.11 -12.93 7.39
N ARG A 405 15.67 -13.68 6.45
CA ARG A 405 16.13 -15.06 6.70
C ARG A 405 17.24 -15.10 7.75
N TRP A 406 18.19 -14.17 7.67
CA TRP A 406 19.29 -14.08 8.62
C TRP A 406 18.83 -13.72 10.05
N LEU A 407 17.83 -12.83 10.16
CA LEU A 407 17.28 -12.42 11.46
C LEU A 407 16.36 -13.47 12.09
N ASN A 408 16.03 -14.55 11.37
CA ASN A 408 15.21 -15.68 11.82
C ASN A 408 13.92 -15.22 12.56
N LEU A 409 13.28 -14.18 12.04
CA LEU A 409 12.00 -13.71 12.55
C LEU A 409 10.93 -14.70 12.10
N ARG A 410 10.70 -15.70 12.92
CA ARG A 410 9.51 -16.54 12.86
C ARG A 410 8.58 -16.05 13.97
N GLU A 411 7.64 -15.22 13.65
CA GLU A 411 6.44 -15.20 14.44
C GLU A 411 5.53 -16.28 13.85
N THR A 412 5.22 -17.24 14.69
CA THR A 412 4.10 -18.13 14.46
C THR A 412 2.88 -17.24 14.33
N GLY A 413 2.22 -17.24 13.18
CA GLY A 413 0.93 -16.55 12.97
C GLY A 413 -0.20 -17.14 13.84
N ASP A 414 0.20 -17.77 14.94
CA ASP A 414 -0.67 -18.48 15.88
C ASP A 414 -1.66 -17.55 16.57
N ASP A 415 -1.23 -16.32 16.91
CA ASP A 415 -2.14 -15.37 17.57
C ASP A 415 -3.22 -14.86 16.63
N GLU A 416 -2.87 -14.53 15.39
CA GLU A 416 -3.83 -14.10 14.35
C GLU A 416 -4.75 -15.25 13.94
N ARG A 417 -4.19 -16.44 13.77
CA ARG A 417 -4.95 -17.67 13.49
C ARG A 417 -5.90 -18.02 14.63
N ARG A 418 -5.48 -17.86 15.90
CA ARG A 418 -6.34 -18.05 17.06
C ARG A 418 -7.45 -16.99 17.13
N GLU A 419 -7.14 -15.72 16.88
CA GLU A 419 -8.14 -14.64 16.83
C GLU A 419 -9.17 -14.93 15.72
N GLU A 420 -8.74 -15.34 14.53
CA GLU A 420 -9.60 -15.69 13.41
C GLU A 420 -10.48 -16.91 13.76
N LEU A 421 -9.91 -17.96 14.30
CA LEU A 421 -10.65 -19.16 14.72
C LEU A 421 -11.67 -18.81 15.81
N ALA A 422 -11.29 -18.04 16.82
CA ALA A 422 -12.21 -17.58 17.85
C ALA A 422 -13.35 -16.75 17.29
N ALA A 423 -13.08 -15.85 16.34
CA ALA A 423 -14.10 -15.04 15.68
C ALA A 423 -15.07 -15.92 14.87
N ARG A 424 -14.56 -16.89 14.12
CA ARG A 424 -15.37 -17.84 13.33
C ARG A 424 -16.23 -18.72 14.22
N ILE A 425 -15.70 -19.21 15.35
CA ILE A 425 -16.44 -20.00 16.35
C ILE A 425 -17.57 -19.15 16.93
N ASN A 426 -17.28 -17.96 17.45
CA ASN A 426 -18.27 -17.09 18.04
C ASN A 426 -19.40 -16.70 17.07
N ALA A 427 -19.05 -16.43 15.80
CA ALA A 427 -20.03 -16.13 14.75
C ALA A 427 -20.93 -17.35 14.46
N SER A 428 -20.35 -18.56 14.42
CA SER A 428 -21.10 -19.80 14.17
C SER A 428 -22.03 -20.14 15.36
N GLU A 429 -21.59 -19.90 16.59
CA GLU A 429 -22.41 -20.09 17.81
C GLU A 429 -23.55 -19.08 17.88
N ALA A 430 -23.30 -17.81 17.53
CA ALA A 430 -24.36 -16.81 17.46
C ALA A 430 -25.43 -17.18 16.41
N ALA A 431 -25.00 -17.72 15.25
CA ALA A 431 -25.90 -18.20 14.23
C ALA A 431 -26.75 -19.39 14.71
N LEU A 432 -26.14 -20.36 15.44
CA LEU A 432 -26.86 -21.47 16.08
C LEU A 432 -27.88 -20.99 17.09
N ALA A 433 -27.50 -20.05 17.97
CA ALA A 433 -28.42 -19.46 18.93
C ALA A 433 -29.62 -18.76 18.25
N ARG A 434 -29.38 -18.06 17.14
CA ARG A 434 -30.47 -17.46 16.36
C ARG A 434 -31.36 -18.51 15.69
N LEU A 435 -30.77 -19.60 15.19
CA LEU A 435 -31.52 -20.71 14.59
C LEU A 435 -32.49 -21.36 15.58
N GLU A 436 -32.09 -21.53 16.84
CA GLU A 436 -32.97 -22.06 17.91
C GLU A 436 -34.14 -21.11 18.22
N GLN A 437 -33.92 -19.78 18.16
CA GLN A 437 -35.01 -18.80 18.30
C GLN A 437 -35.98 -18.85 17.11
N LEU A 438 -35.48 -19.08 15.90
CA LEU A 438 -36.31 -19.20 14.68
C LEU A 438 -37.07 -20.53 14.61
N ALA A 439 -36.74 -21.53 15.43
CA ALA A 439 -37.41 -22.82 15.44
C ALA A 439 -38.91 -22.74 15.76
N SER A 440 -39.33 -21.69 16.48
CA SER A 440 -40.73 -21.44 16.84
C SER A 440 -41.50 -20.60 15.80
N GLU A 441 -40.84 -20.12 14.73
CA GLU A 441 -41.49 -19.30 13.72
C GLU A 441 -42.40 -20.13 12.80
N PRO A 442 -43.59 -19.61 12.44
CA PRO A 442 -44.60 -20.38 11.66
C PRO A 442 -44.13 -20.83 10.26
N TRP A 443 -43.15 -20.14 9.68
CA TRP A 443 -42.60 -20.45 8.35
C TRP A 443 -41.48 -21.50 8.39
N MET A 444 -41.01 -21.88 9.61
CA MET A 444 -39.88 -22.80 9.75
C MET A 444 -40.28 -24.27 9.54
N HIS A 445 -39.66 -24.92 8.55
CA HIS A 445 -39.82 -26.33 8.32
C HIS A 445 -38.83 -27.18 9.11
N ALA A 446 -39.29 -28.22 9.80
CA ALA A 446 -38.47 -29.10 10.63
C ALA A 446 -37.25 -29.69 9.90
N GLY A 447 -37.41 -30.08 8.63
CA GLY A 447 -36.32 -30.60 7.80
C GLY A 447 -35.24 -29.54 7.50
N ALA A 448 -35.64 -28.30 7.20
CA ALA A 448 -34.70 -27.18 6.97
C ALA A 448 -33.94 -26.84 8.27
N LEU A 449 -34.66 -26.84 9.40
CA LEU A 449 -34.08 -26.59 10.72
C LEU A 449 -33.01 -27.64 11.09
N SER A 450 -33.34 -28.94 10.95
CA SER A 450 -32.39 -30.00 11.28
C SER A 450 -31.16 -29.98 10.40
N HIS A 451 -31.31 -29.87 9.09
CA HIS A 451 -30.21 -29.83 8.13
C HIS A 451 -29.27 -28.63 8.38
N THR A 452 -29.85 -27.44 8.59
CA THR A 452 -29.06 -26.22 8.85
C THR A 452 -28.34 -26.31 10.22
N ARG A 453 -29.03 -26.85 11.26
CA ARG A 453 -28.44 -27.07 12.58
C ARG A 453 -27.24 -28.00 12.51
N ASP A 454 -27.36 -29.13 11.79
CA ASP A 454 -26.29 -30.12 11.69
C ASP A 454 -25.09 -29.54 10.94
N ARG A 455 -25.31 -28.77 9.88
CA ARG A 455 -24.25 -28.07 9.13
C ARG A 455 -23.48 -27.09 10.02
N TYR A 456 -24.16 -26.23 10.78
CA TYR A 456 -23.50 -25.27 11.67
C TYR A 456 -22.81 -25.96 12.87
N ARG A 457 -23.38 -27.02 13.41
CA ARG A 457 -22.74 -27.82 14.48
C ARG A 457 -21.47 -28.50 13.98
N LEU A 458 -21.48 -29.06 12.79
CA LEU A 458 -20.31 -29.68 12.18
C LEU A 458 -19.20 -28.61 11.97
N ARG A 459 -19.57 -27.47 11.39
CA ARG A 459 -18.65 -26.34 11.18
C ARG A 459 -18.02 -25.87 12.49
N THR A 460 -18.82 -25.65 13.53
CA THR A 460 -18.31 -25.22 14.85
C THR A 460 -17.37 -26.26 15.45
N ARG A 461 -17.68 -27.55 15.30
CA ARG A 461 -16.83 -28.65 15.79
C ARG A 461 -15.48 -28.67 15.07
N HIS A 462 -15.44 -28.51 13.75
CA HIS A 462 -14.20 -28.40 12.96
C HIS A 462 -13.36 -27.22 13.43
N LEU A 463 -13.96 -26.05 13.55
CA LEU A 463 -13.24 -24.84 14.01
C LEU A 463 -12.64 -25.00 15.40
N ARG A 464 -13.34 -25.65 16.32
CA ARG A 464 -12.82 -25.95 17.68
C ARG A 464 -11.69 -26.99 17.62
N GLY A 465 -11.79 -28.05 16.83
CA GLY A 465 -10.72 -29.02 16.64
C GLY A 465 -9.43 -28.38 16.15
N HIS A 466 -9.52 -27.45 15.20
CA HIS A 466 -8.36 -26.65 14.76
C HIS A 466 -7.81 -25.72 15.86
N ALA A 467 -8.68 -25.14 16.71
CA ALA A 467 -8.26 -24.28 17.80
C ALA A 467 -7.52 -25.06 18.91
N ASP A 468 -7.93 -26.28 19.18
CA ASP A 468 -7.37 -27.16 20.22
C ASP A 468 -6.10 -27.92 19.77
N GLY A 469 -5.68 -27.74 18.49
CA GLY A 469 -4.48 -28.39 17.96
C GLY A 469 -4.60 -29.90 17.74
N LEU A 470 -5.82 -30.42 17.74
CA LEU A 470 -6.14 -31.83 17.49
C LEU A 470 -6.08 -32.11 15.99
N LEU A 471 -4.87 -32.09 15.41
CA LEU A 471 -4.59 -32.23 13.97
C LEU A 471 -4.76 -33.65 13.41
N GLU A 472 -5.14 -34.64 14.20
CA GLU A 472 -5.32 -36.05 13.78
C GLU A 472 -6.79 -36.51 13.87
N ASP A 473 -7.77 -35.66 13.58
CA ASP A 473 -9.15 -36.06 13.65
C ASP A 473 -9.56 -36.77 12.33
N PRO A 474 -10.18 -37.95 12.40
CA PRO A 474 -10.81 -38.63 11.25
C PRO A 474 -11.80 -37.74 10.47
N ILE A 475 -12.23 -36.64 11.06
CA ILE A 475 -13.10 -35.62 10.50
C ILE A 475 -12.37 -34.80 9.43
N GLU A 476 -11.08 -34.48 9.62
CA GLU A 476 -10.27 -33.74 8.62
C GLU A 476 -10.10 -34.56 7.33
N ALA A 477 -9.79 -35.85 7.46
CA ALA A 477 -9.70 -36.75 6.31
C ALA A 477 -11.04 -36.87 5.55
N LYS A 478 -12.18 -36.86 6.25
CA LYS A 478 -13.52 -36.85 5.66
C LYS A 478 -13.83 -35.52 4.98
N SER A 479 -13.41 -34.38 5.57
CA SER A 479 -13.58 -33.05 4.98
C SER A 479 -12.76 -32.91 3.70
N ILE A 480 -11.49 -33.33 3.71
CA ILE A 480 -10.63 -33.33 2.52
C ILE A 480 -11.21 -34.23 1.43
N ALA A 481 -11.71 -35.42 1.79
CA ALA A 481 -12.35 -36.32 0.84
C ALA A 481 -13.63 -35.69 0.27
N HIS A 482 -14.44 -35.02 1.07
CA HIS A 482 -15.64 -34.30 0.63
C HIS A 482 -15.32 -33.17 -0.34
N LEU A 483 -14.32 -32.33 -0.01
CA LEU A 483 -13.85 -31.25 -0.88
C LEU A 483 -13.30 -31.79 -2.21
N ARG A 484 -12.56 -32.88 -2.16
CA ARG A 484 -12.05 -33.53 -3.37
C ARG A 484 -13.18 -34.07 -4.22
N LEU A 485 -14.16 -34.75 -3.61
CA LEU A 485 -15.34 -35.27 -4.30
C LEU A 485 -16.15 -34.14 -4.96
N ALA A 486 -16.41 -33.05 -4.22
CA ALA A 486 -17.15 -31.91 -4.74
C ALA A 486 -16.44 -31.26 -5.95
N ARG A 487 -15.12 -31.12 -5.92
CA ARG A 487 -14.33 -30.60 -7.06
C ARG A 487 -14.39 -31.53 -8.27
N GLU A 488 -14.30 -32.83 -8.06
CA GLU A 488 -14.43 -33.84 -9.15
C GLU A 488 -15.82 -33.77 -9.79
N LEU A 489 -16.88 -33.62 -8.98
CA LEU A 489 -18.25 -33.50 -9.51
C LEU A 489 -18.45 -32.23 -10.32
N LEU A 490 -17.99 -31.07 -9.80
CA LEU A 490 -18.01 -29.79 -10.53
C LEU A 490 -17.24 -29.86 -11.85
N ALA A 491 -16.10 -30.57 -11.87
CA ALA A 491 -15.34 -30.76 -13.10
C ALA A 491 -16.15 -31.58 -14.16
N VAL A 492 -16.86 -32.61 -13.72
CA VAL A 492 -17.75 -33.43 -14.59
C VAL A 492 -18.90 -32.56 -15.11
N GLU A 493 -19.55 -31.77 -14.27
CA GLU A 493 -20.65 -30.90 -14.68
C GLU A 493 -20.19 -29.86 -15.71
N ARG A 494 -19.02 -29.24 -15.50
CA ARG A 494 -18.42 -28.32 -16.49
C ARG A 494 -18.14 -29.00 -17.83
N GLN A 495 -17.62 -30.22 -17.79
CA GLN A 495 -17.33 -30.98 -19.00
C GLN A 495 -18.63 -31.32 -19.78
N GLU A 496 -19.70 -31.67 -19.06
CA GLU A 496 -20.99 -31.91 -19.66
C GLU A 496 -21.60 -30.64 -20.27
N LEU A 497 -21.51 -29.50 -19.59
CA LEU A 497 -21.96 -28.22 -20.15
C LEU A 497 -21.24 -27.87 -21.46
N LEU A 498 -19.93 -28.09 -21.52
CA LEU A 498 -19.15 -27.88 -22.75
C LEU A 498 -19.62 -28.83 -23.86
N ARG A 499 -19.86 -30.11 -23.54
CA ARG A 499 -20.39 -31.11 -24.50
C ARG A 499 -21.77 -30.71 -25.03
N MET A 500 -22.67 -30.27 -24.15
CA MET A 500 -24.02 -29.81 -24.54
C MET A 500 -23.97 -28.61 -25.47
N ARG A 501 -23.07 -27.64 -25.20
CA ARG A 501 -22.82 -26.49 -26.07
C ARG A 501 -22.30 -26.93 -27.44
N ASP A 502 -21.28 -27.79 -27.46
CA ASP A 502 -20.61 -28.20 -28.68
C ASP A 502 -21.53 -29.02 -29.58
N ASN A 503 -22.48 -29.74 -28.98
CA ASN A 503 -23.54 -30.48 -29.70
C ASN A 503 -24.76 -29.62 -30.07
N GLY A 504 -24.74 -28.31 -29.76
CA GLY A 504 -25.85 -27.41 -30.05
C GLY A 504 -27.10 -27.59 -29.18
N ALA A 505 -27.01 -28.38 -28.09
CA ALA A 505 -28.14 -28.64 -27.18
C ALA A 505 -28.43 -27.40 -26.29
N ILE A 506 -27.43 -26.56 -26.00
CA ILE A 506 -27.59 -25.31 -25.27
C ILE A 506 -26.86 -24.18 -25.99
N SER A 507 -27.33 -22.94 -25.81
CA SER A 507 -26.66 -21.75 -26.32
C SER A 507 -25.46 -21.35 -25.45
N ASP A 508 -24.49 -20.57 -26.00
CA ASP A 508 -23.38 -19.99 -25.23
C ASP A 508 -23.87 -19.11 -24.06
N ALA A 509 -25.02 -18.47 -24.20
CA ALA A 509 -25.59 -17.65 -23.13
C ALA A 509 -26.06 -18.50 -21.95
N VAL A 510 -26.69 -19.64 -22.21
CA VAL A 510 -27.12 -20.61 -21.18
C VAL A 510 -25.87 -21.22 -20.52
N MET A 511 -24.91 -21.67 -21.34
CA MET A 511 -23.66 -22.25 -20.83
C MET A 511 -22.96 -21.30 -19.87
N ARG A 512 -22.75 -20.00 -20.25
CA ARG A 512 -22.11 -19.01 -19.38
C ARG A 512 -22.86 -18.79 -18.06
N ARG A 513 -24.19 -18.80 -18.08
CA ARG A 513 -24.99 -18.61 -16.86
C ARG A 513 -24.82 -19.78 -15.89
N VAL A 514 -24.95 -21.01 -16.36
CA VAL A 514 -24.78 -22.20 -15.52
C VAL A 514 -23.33 -22.35 -15.06
N GLN A 515 -22.36 -22.05 -15.92
CA GLN A 515 -20.94 -22.05 -15.53
C GLN A 515 -20.67 -21.06 -14.41
N GLN A 516 -21.28 -19.88 -14.43
CA GLN A 516 -21.15 -18.90 -13.37
C GLN A 516 -21.72 -19.41 -12.03
N GLU A 517 -22.81 -20.16 -12.06
CA GLU A 517 -23.37 -20.83 -10.87
C GLU A 517 -22.37 -21.84 -10.27
N LEU A 518 -21.78 -22.70 -11.14
CA LEU A 518 -20.75 -23.67 -10.72
C LEU A 518 -19.47 -22.98 -10.19
N ASP A 519 -19.09 -21.83 -10.77
CA ASP A 519 -17.95 -21.05 -10.29
C ASP A 519 -18.19 -20.48 -8.88
N TYR A 520 -19.40 -20.02 -8.59
CA TYR A 520 -19.78 -19.60 -7.24
C TYR A 520 -19.76 -20.77 -6.24
N GLU A 521 -20.21 -21.95 -6.65
CA GLU A 521 -20.18 -23.15 -5.81
C GLU A 521 -18.74 -23.58 -5.51
N GLU A 522 -17.84 -23.56 -6.50
CA GLU A 522 -16.42 -23.85 -6.29
C GLU A 522 -15.74 -22.85 -5.36
N LEU A 523 -16.07 -21.54 -5.47
CA LEU A 523 -15.56 -20.52 -4.56
C LEU A 523 -15.98 -20.77 -3.11
N LEU A 524 -17.19 -21.26 -2.86
CA LEU A 524 -17.65 -21.62 -1.53
C LEU A 524 -16.84 -22.78 -0.94
N LEU A 525 -16.47 -23.78 -1.77
CA LEU A 525 -15.66 -24.91 -1.35
C LEU A 525 -14.21 -24.52 -0.96
N HIS A 526 -13.68 -23.41 -1.47
CA HIS A 526 -12.36 -22.92 -1.08
C HIS A 526 -12.33 -22.26 0.31
N HIS A 527 -13.48 -21.93 0.87
CA HIS A 527 -13.62 -21.25 2.16
C HIS A 527 -14.18 -22.19 3.28
N GLU A 528 -14.54 -23.42 2.95
CA GLU A 528 -14.86 -24.50 3.90
C GLU A 528 -13.63 -25.32 4.25
#